data_0f80b0a6447b585de07c2ebeac88cd3e
#
_entry.id   0f80b0a6447b585de07c2ebeac88cd3e
#
_cell.length_a   1.000
_cell.length_b   1.000
_cell.length_c   1.000
_cell.angle_alpha   90.00
_cell.angle_beta   90.00
_cell.angle_gamma   90.00
#
_symmetry.space_group_name_H-M   'P 1'
#
loop_
_entity.id
_entity.type
_entity.pdbx_description
1 polymer ?
#
loop_
_entity_poly.entity_id
_entity_poly.type
_entity_poly.pdbx_seq_one_letter_code
_entity_poly.pdbx_strand_id
1 'polypeptide(L)'
;MGLSVLVLDTSAFRRGALAEAARSSPVVSAVEISSALGLALRRLENRPADVVVVDADLLRDAGPSALGWIAARVPAATIVVVGATAAPDGDELRRALRLGGAEAAARPVSRDPATALDEARAALAPILGAAAARARVRPAVRPPAGRALVPAPGGTVWRPSRFWAAAVAVSTGGPEALAKFIPKIPGDFPLPVLVVQHMPPVFTASLAARLDGLSPLRVVEGAEGDAVTPGVVYIAPGGRHMTVREAQGRPTVAIVDTPPENSCRPAADVLFRSLAEYPSARGVLAVVMTGMGADGLAGVRALKRRDCHCITQSEETCVVYGMPQVVVAAGLSDETAPLDRLAERLAARAVAC
;
A
#
# COMPACT_ATOMS: atom_id res chain seq x y z
N MET A 1 22.71 -13.51 -15.12
CA MET A 1 22.32 -13.67 -13.71
C MET A 1 21.20 -14.69 -13.67
N GLY A 2 21.26 -15.68 -12.76
CA GLY A 2 20.19 -16.66 -12.58
C GLY A 2 19.16 -16.14 -11.58
N LEU A 3 17.93 -16.70 -11.60
CA LEU A 3 16.85 -16.34 -10.70
C LEU A 3 17.12 -16.81 -9.26
N SER A 4 16.69 -16.02 -8.29
CA SER A 4 16.54 -16.41 -6.90
C SER A 4 15.10 -16.84 -6.63
N VAL A 5 14.91 -18.00 -5.99
CA VAL A 5 13.59 -18.60 -5.73
C VAL A 5 13.40 -18.82 -4.24
N LEU A 6 12.25 -18.39 -3.68
CA LEU A 6 11.82 -18.76 -2.34
C LEU A 6 10.65 -19.74 -2.43
N VAL A 7 10.76 -20.90 -1.79
CA VAL A 7 9.69 -21.90 -1.68
C VAL A 7 9.09 -21.87 -0.30
N LEU A 8 7.78 -21.68 -0.22
CA LEU A 8 7.01 -21.54 1.00
C LEU A 8 5.87 -22.58 1.05
N ASP A 9 6.05 -23.62 1.84
CA ASP A 9 5.08 -24.70 2.04
C ASP A 9 5.24 -25.27 3.47
N THR A 10 4.13 -25.55 4.15
CA THR A 10 4.14 -26.16 5.49
C THR A 10 4.60 -27.61 5.47
N SER A 11 4.30 -28.36 4.40
CA SER A 11 4.76 -29.75 4.23
C SER A 11 6.25 -29.81 3.90
N ALA A 12 7.04 -30.43 4.76
CA ALA A 12 8.47 -30.63 4.52
C ALA A 12 8.76 -31.43 3.23
N PHE A 13 7.91 -32.41 2.92
CA PHE A 13 8.04 -33.27 1.74
C PHE A 13 7.80 -32.45 0.45
N ARG A 14 6.66 -31.76 0.34
CA ARG A 14 6.34 -30.93 -0.84
C ARG A 14 7.34 -29.78 -1.00
N ARG A 15 7.69 -29.12 0.10
CA ARG A 15 8.70 -28.06 0.11
C ARG A 15 10.05 -28.57 -0.43
N GLY A 16 10.44 -29.79 -0.06
CA GLY A 16 11.65 -30.44 -0.57
C GLY A 16 11.58 -30.68 -2.08
N ALA A 17 10.50 -31.28 -2.57
CA ALA A 17 10.29 -31.58 -4.00
C ALA A 17 10.27 -30.29 -4.86
N LEU A 18 9.54 -29.27 -4.44
CA LEU A 18 9.47 -27.96 -5.14
C LEU A 18 10.83 -27.25 -5.13
N ALA A 19 11.56 -27.29 -4.01
CA ALA A 19 12.88 -26.68 -3.91
C ALA A 19 13.91 -27.40 -4.80
N GLU A 20 13.88 -28.72 -4.86
CA GLU A 20 14.78 -29.50 -5.71
C GLU A 20 14.46 -29.34 -7.19
N ALA A 21 13.17 -29.28 -7.55
CA ALA A 21 12.73 -28.93 -8.88
C ALA A 21 13.24 -27.55 -9.33
N ALA A 22 13.16 -26.56 -8.44
CA ALA A 22 13.70 -25.23 -8.71
C ALA A 22 15.22 -25.23 -8.87
N ARG A 23 15.98 -25.94 -7.98
CA ARG A 23 17.45 -26.06 -8.06
C ARG A 23 17.92 -26.73 -9.33
N SER A 24 17.18 -27.71 -9.82
CA SER A 24 17.52 -28.43 -11.07
C SER A 24 17.31 -27.59 -12.33
N SER A 25 16.68 -26.43 -12.24
CA SER A 25 16.43 -25.53 -13.36
C SER A 25 17.69 -24.71 -13.70
N PRO A 26 18.15 -24.71 -14.97
CA PRO A 26 19.38 -24.00 -15.37
C PRO A 26 19.24 -22.46 -15.30
N VAL A 27 18.04 -21.94 -15.11
CA VAL A 27 17.78 -20.49 -14.99
C VAL A 27 17.79 -20.01 -13.53
N VAL A 28 17.92 -20.93 -12.56
CA VAL A 28 17.90 -20.63 -11.12
C VAL A 28 19.31 -20.64 -10.55
N SER A 29 19.69 -19.62 -9.80
CA SER A 29 20.99 -19.48 -9.15
C SER A 29 20.95 -19.72 -7.64
N ALA A 30 19.80 -19.51 -7.01
CA ALA A 30 19.63 -19.67 -5.57
C ALA A 30 18.21 -20.11 -5.23
N VAL A 31 18.08 -21.04 -4.27
CA VAL A 31 16.78 -21.48 -3.75
C VAL A 31 16.80 -21.43 -2.22
N GLU A 32 15.90 -20.68 -1.66
CA GLU A 32 15.60 -20.64 -0.23
C GLU A 32 14.27 -21.33 0.08
N ILE A 33 14.11 -21.81 1.30
CA ILE A 33 12.90 -22.51 1.76
C ILE A 33 12.39 -21.92 3.06
N SER A 34 11.07 -21.90 3.25
CA SER A 34 10.44 -21.53 4.52
C SER A 34 9.19 -22.37 4.76
N SER A 35 8.92 -22.69 6.02
CA SER A 35 7.71 -23.41 6.44
C SER A 35 6.63 -22.49 7.02
N ALA A 36 6.95 -21.21 7.22
CA ALA A 36 6.04 -20.25 7.84
C ALA A 36 6.09 -18.90 7.13
N LEU A 37 4.92 -18.31 6.90
CA LEU A 37 4.75 -17.03 6.20
C LEU A 37 5.55 -15.91 6.88
N GLY A 38 5.46 -15.77 8.21
CA GLY A 38 6.16 -14.71 8.93
C GLY A 38 7.70 -14.78 8.81
N LEU A 39 8.28 -16.00 8.71
CA LEU A 39 9.71 -16.18 8.46
C LEU A 39 10.07 -15.83 7.01
N ALA A 40 9.24 -16.24 6.06
CA ALA A 40 9.40 -15.92 4.65
C ALA A 40 9.39 -14.41 4.42
N LEU A 41 8.43 -13.72 5.00
CA LEU A 41 8.29 -12.26 4.86
C LEU A 41 9.51 -11.51 5.39
N ARG A 42 10.05 -11.88 6.56
CA ARG A 42 11.30 -11.31 7.09
C ARG A 42 12.51 -11.58 6.21
N ARG A 43 12.57 -12.77 5.56
CA ARG A 43 13.64 -13.07 4.61
C ARG A 43 13.57 -12.21 3.37
N LEU A 44 12.37 -12.04 2.80
CA LEU A 44 12.15 -11.22 1.62
C LEU A 44 12.48 -9.75 1.83
N GLU A 45 12.38 -9.24 3.06
CA GLU A 45 12.82 -7.89 3.45
C GLU A 45 14.34 -7.71 3.32
N ASN A 46 15.12 -8.73 3.66
CA ASN A 46 16.58 -8.67 3.63
C ASN A 46 17.18 -9.18 2.31
N ARG A 47 16.49 -10.11 1.65
CA ARG A 47 16.90 -10.74 0.38
C ARG A 47 15.67 -10.93 -0.51
N PRO A 48 15.36 -9.98 -1.39
CA PRO A 48 14.26 -10.13 -2.35
C PRO A 48 14.49 -11.35 -3.25
N ALA A 49 13.43 -12.09 -3.54
CA ALA A 49 13.45 -13.19 -4.49
C ALA A 49 12.86 -12.76 -5.83
N ASP A 50 13.35 -13.34 -6.94
CA ASP A 50 12.78 -13.13 -8.28
C ASP A 50 11.52 -13.95 -8.50
N VAL A 51 11.41 -15.10 -7.81
CA VAL A 51 10.24 -15.97 -7.84
C VAL A 51 9.90 -16.41 -6.42
N VAL A 52 8.64 -16.33 -6.04
CA VAL A 52 8.11 -16.85 -4.77
C VAL A 52 7.08 -17.92 -5.06
N VAL A 53 7.39 -19.17 -4.70
CA VAL A 53 6.47 -20.30 -4.79
C VAL A 53 5.80 -20.50 -3.44
N VAL A 54 4.49 -20.40 -3.38
CA VAL A 54 3.72 -20.44 -2.12
C VAL A 54 2.56 -21.43 -2.19
N ASP A 55 2.40 -22.23 -1.17
CA ASP A 55 1.28 -23.17 -1.04
C ASP A 55 -0.04 -22.43 -0.79
N ALA A 56 -1.10 -22.83 -1.52
CA ALA A 56 -2.42 -22.22 -1.45
C ALA A 56 -3.09 -22.40 -0.08
N ASP A 57 -2.85 -23.55 0.59
CA ASP A 57 -3.43 -23.80 1.91
C ASP A 57 -2.83 -22.85 2.94
N LEU A 58 -1.52 -22.61 2.86
CA LEU A 58 -0.83 -21.64 3.72
C LEU A 58 -1.36 -20.22 3.53
N LEU A 59 -1.67 -19.82 2.30
CA LEU A 59 -2.30 -18.52 2.03
C LEU A 59 -3.71 -18.44 2.60
N ARG A 60 -4.48 -19.54 2.50
CA ARG A 60 -5.84 -19.62 3.05
C ARG A 60 -5.83 -19.50 4.57
N ASP A 61 -4.94 -20.22 5.26
CA ASP A 61 -4.80 -20.20 6.71
C ASP A 61 -4.34 -18.82 7.23
N ALA A 62 -3.49 -18.13 6.46
CA ALA A 62 -3.01 -16.80 6.81
C ALA A 62 -4.00 -15.67 6.48
N GLY A 63 -5.08 -15.99 5.76
CA GLY A 63 -6.14 -15.04 5.39
C GLY A 63 -5.90 -14.29 4.08
N PRO A 64 -6.93 -13.56 3.61
CA PRO A 64 -6.99 -12.98 2.26
C PRO A 64 -5.89 -11.97 1.94
N SER A 65 -5.28 -11.37 2.94
CA SER A 65 -4.19 -10.41 2.76
C SER A 65 -2.81 -11.05 2.55
N ALA A 66 -2.66 -12.36 2.76
CA ALA A 66 -1.36 -13.04 2.77
C ALA A 66 -0.59 -12.94 1.45
N LEU A 67 -1.28 -13.09 0.32
CA LEU A 67 -0.68 -12.92 -1.01
C LEU A 67 -0.20 -11.48 -1.22
N GLY A 68 -0.99 -10.51 -0.78
CA GLY A 68 -0.62 -9.10 -0.81
C GLY A 68 0.64 -8.81 0.02
N TRP A 69 0.82 -9.47 1.17
CA TRP A 69 2.03 -9.31 1.99
C TRP A 69 3.30 -9.81 1.30
N ILE A 70 3.20 -10.87 0.50
CA ILE A 70 4.31 -11.37 -0.31
C ILE A 70 4.59 -10.39 -1.47
N ALA A 71 3.54 -10.02 -2.24
CA ALA A 71 3.67 -9.15 -3.39
C ALA A 71 4.28 -7.78 -3.04
N ALA A 72 3.96 -7.24 -1.89
CA ALA A 72 4.52 -5.97 -1.43
C ALA A 72 6.03 -6.02 -1.15
N ARG A 73 6.55 -7.15 -0.70
CA ARG A 73 7.99 -7.31 -0.42
C ARG A 73 8.82 -7.59 -1.66
N VAL A 74 8.20 -8.14 -2.66
CA VAL A 74 8.83 -8.48 -3.94
C VAL A 74 7.97 -8.02 -5.13
N PRO A 75 7.72 -6.72 -5.29
CA PRO A 75 6.78 -6.20 -6.29
C PRO A 75 7.17 -6.52 -7.74
N ALA A 76 8.40 -6.95 -7.93
CA ALA A 76 8.95 -7.31 -9.22
C ALA A 76 9.07 -8.82 -9.43
N ALA A 77 8.79 -9.62 -8.40
CA ALA A 77 8.87 -11.07 -8.47
C ALA A 77 7.66 -11.70 -9.18
N THR A 78 7.88 -12.88 -9.73
CA THR A 78 6.79 -13.77 -10.11
C THR A 78 6.33 -14.53 -8.87
N ILE A 79 5.07 -14.38 -8.48
CA ILE A 79 4.49 -15.18 -7.39
C ILE A 79 3.78 -16.38 -8.02
N VAL A 80 4.10 -17.58 -7.55
CA VAL A 80 3.51 -18.83 -8.00
C VAL A 80 2.71 -19.43 -6.86
N VAL A 81 1.40 -19.51 -7.02
CA VAL A 81 0.52 -20.16 -6.04
C VAL A 81 0.34 -21.62 -6.43
N VAL A 82 0.75 -22.52 -5.54
CA VAL A 82 0.72 -23.98 -5.77
C VAL A 82 -0.50 -24.55 -5.05
N GLY A 83 -1.45 -25.09 -5.81
CA GLY A 83 -2.71 -25.66 -5.30
C GLY A 83 -2.97 -27.09 -5.74
N ALA A 84 -4.10 -27.68 -5.31
CA ALA A 84 -4.49 -29.03 -5.69
C ALA A 84 -4.67 -29.19 -7.20
N THR A 85 -5.05 -28.13 -7.88
CA THR A 85 -5.16 -28.04 -9.35
C THR A 85 -4.41 -26.79 -9.83
N ALA A 86 -4.06 -26.74 -11.13
CA ALA A 86 -3.52 -25.53 -11.74
C ALA A 86 -4.55 -24.38 -11.81
N ALA A 87 -5.84 -24.72 -11.66
CA ALA A 87 -6.91 -23.74 -11.49
C ALA A 87 -7.12 -23.49 -9.98
N PRO A 88 -7.00 -22.25 -9.49
CA PRO A 88 -7.15 -21.95 -8.07
C PRO A 88 -8.59 -22.18 -7.62
N ASP A 89 -8.75 -22.94 -6.55
CA ASP A 89 -10.05 -23.12 -5.87
C ASP A 89 -10.37 -21.86 -5.04
N GLY A 90 -11.52 -21.30 -5.30
CA GLY A 90 -12.03 -20.12 -4.58
C GLY A 90 -11.95 -18.80 -5.37
N ASP A 91 -13.05 -18.03 -5.31
CA ASP A 91 -13.16 -16.76 -6.04
C ASP A 91 -12.16 -15.70 -5.57
N GLU A 92 -11.80 -15.74 -4.31
CA GLU A 92 -10.88 -14.79 -3.69
C GLU A 92 -9.44 -14.98 -4.16
N LEU A 93 -8.98 -16.24 -4.25
CA LEU A 93 -7.66 -16.57 -4.79
C LEU A 93 -7.59 -16.27 -6.31
N ARG A 94 -8.64 -16.59 -7.07
CA ARG A 94 -8.76 -16.22 -8.49
C ARG A 94 -8.72 -14.70 -8.68
N ARG A 95 -9.38 -13.94 -7.81
CA ARG A 95 -9.35 -12.47 -7.84
C ARG A 95 -7.96 -11.93 -7.51
N ALA A 96 -7.30 -12.49 -6.50
CA ALA A 96 -5.94 -12.11 -6.12
C ALA A 96 -4.92 -12.39 -7.23
N LEU A 97 -5.03 -13.55 -7.89
CA LEU A 97 -4.19 -13.91 -9.04
C LEU A 97 -4.40 -12.95 -10.22
N ARG A 98 -5.64 -12.55 -10.50
CA ARG A 98 -5.93 -11.58 -11.57
C ARG A 98 -5.43 -10.17 -11.26
N LEU A 99 -5.40 -9.76 -10.00
CA LEU A 99 -5.01 -8.41 -9.57
C LEU A 99 -3.52 -8.28 -9.27
N GLY A 100 -2.80 -9.39 -8.99
CA GLY A 100 -1.44 -9.36 -8.45
C GLY A 100 -0.32 -9.83 -9.38
N GLY A 101 -0.60 -10.22 -10.62
CA GLY A 101 0.45 -10.78 -11.49
C GLY A 101 1.02 -12.13 -11.00
N ALA A 102 0.27 -12.85 -10.17
CA ALA A 102 0.64 -14.18 -9.71
C ALA A 102 0.26 -15.23 -10.75
N GLU A 103 0.99 -16.36 -10.77
CA GLU A 103 0.73 -17.53 -11.61
C GLU A 103 0.26 -18.70 -10.72
N ALA A 104 -0.53 -19.61 -11.28
CA ALA A 104 -0.99 -20.81 -10.58
C ALA A 104 -0.28 -22.05 -11.12
N ALA A 105 0.08 -22.96 -10.22
CA ALA A 105 0.67 -24.25 -10.56
C ALA A 105 0.02 -25.39 -9.76
N ALA A 106 0.02 -26.60 -10.31
CA ALA A 106 -0.41 -27.78 -9.58
C ALA A 106 0.65 -28.18 -8.55
N ARG A 107 0.22 -28.56 -7.34
CA ARG A 107 1.14 -29.09 -6.33
C ARG A 107 1.49 -30.56 -6.64
N PRO A 108 2.68 -31.02 -6.27
CA PRO A 108 2.99 -32.45 -6.29
C PRO A 108 2.03 -33.21 -5.37
N VAL A 109 1.39 -34.25 -5.92
CA VAL A 109 0.40 -35.07 -5.18
C VAL A 109 0.94 -36.46 -4.83
N SER A 110 1.94 -36.95 -5.56
CA SER A 110 2.58 -38.23 -5.30
C SER A 110 3.30 -38.27 -3.95
N ARG A 111 3.27 -39.40 -3.28
CA ARG A 111 4.06 -39.66 -2.09
C ARG A 111 5.42 -40.31 -2.38
N ASP A 112 5.64 -40.76 -3.63
CA ASP A 112 6.92 -41.23 -4.10
C ASP A 112 7.83 -40.03 -4.42
N PRO A 113 9.05 -39.96 -3.82
CA PRO A 113 9.92 -38.79 -3.97
C PRO A 113 10.32 -38.48 -5.42
N ALA A 114 10.57 -39.50 -6.25
CA ALA A 114 10.98 -39.31 -7.64
C ALA A 114 9.82 -38.75 -8.48
N THR A 115 8.63 -39.33 -8.35
CA THR A 115 7.43 -38.89 -9.03
C THR A 115 7.02 -37.48 -8.57
N ALA A 116 7.09 -37.17 -7.27
CA ALA A 116 6.79 -35.85 -6.75
C ALA A 116 7.76 -34.78 -7.28
N LEU A 117 9.03 -35.13 -7.47
CA LEU A 117 10.02 -34.25 -8.08
C LEU A 117 9.70 -33.97 -9.55
N ASP A 118 9.30 -34.99 -10.30
CA ASP A 118 8.95 -34.83 -11.71
C ASP A 118 7.65 -34.02 -11.89
N GLU A 119 6.66 -34.23 -11.03
CA GLU A 119 5.47 -33.38 -10.96
C GLU A 119 5.82 -31.92 -10.66
N ALA A 120 6.71 -31.67 -9.69
CA ALA A 120 7.17 -30.33 -9.33
C ALA A 120 7.95 -29.67 -10.49
N ARG A 121 8.80 -30.41 -11.19
CA ARG A 121 9.52 -29.93 -12.38
C ARG A 121 8.56 -29.54 -13.49
N ALA A 122 7.61 -30.41 -13.80
CA ALA A 122 6.59 -30.14 -14.83
C ALA A 122 5.79 -28.87 -14.51
N ALA A 123 5.45 -28.66 -13.24
CA ALA A 123 4.68 -27.50 -12.79
C ALA A 123 5.51 -26.20 -12.82
N LEU A 124 6.78 -26.22 -12.41
CA LEU A 124 7.60 -25.01 -12.27
C LEU A 124 8.39 -24.63 -13.50
N ALA A 125 8.81 -25.56 -14.35
CA ALA A 125 9.68 -25.27 -15.49
C ALA A 125 9.16 -24.19 -16.45
N PRO A 126 7.90 -24.21 -16.90
CA PRO A 126 7.37 -23.18 -17.79
C PRO A 126 7.36 -21.78 -17.13
N ILE A 127 7.04 -21.73 -15.85
CA ILE A 127 6.95 -20.48 -15.07
C ILE A 127 8.35 -19.89 -14.84
N LEU A 128 9.32 -20.72 -14.44
CA LEU A 128 10.72 -20.30 -14.26
C LEU A 128 11.34 -19.82 -15.57
N GLY A 129 11.03 -20.49 -16.68
CA GLY A 129 11.44 -20.07 -18.01
C GLY A 129 10.88 -18.70 -18.41
N ALA A 130 9.59 -18.49 -18.19
CA ALA A 130 8.94 -17.21 -18.44
C ALA A 130 9.46 -16.08 -17.53
N ALA A 131 9.70 -16.37 -16.25
CA ALA A 131 10.28 -15.42 -15.30
C ALA A 131 11.71 -15.01 -15.71
N ALA A 132 12.54 -15.97 -16.15
CA ALA A 132 13.88 -15.69 -16.64
C ALA A 132 13.88 -14.86 -17.94
N ALA A 133 12.95 -15.11 -18.84
CA ALA A 133 12.78 -14.29 -20.06
C ALA A 133 12.39 -12.85 -19.68
N ARG A 134 11.45 -12.66 -18.76
CA ARG A 134 11.06 -11.33 -18.23
C ARG A 134 12.22 -10.61 -17.57
N ALA A 135 13.05 -11.32 -16.79
CA ALA A 135 14.22 -10.76 -16.12
C ALA A 135 15.30 -10.26 -17.11
N ARG A 136 15.45 -10.92 -18.27
CA ARG A 136 16.41 -10.50 -19.32
C ARG A 136 15.96 -9.25 -20.08
N VAL A 137 14.65 -9.04 -20.22
CA VAL A 137 14.05 -7.88 -20.93
C VAL A 137 13.95 -6.66 -20.02
N ARG A 138 14.11 -6.84 -18.69
CA ARG A 138 14.09 -5.70 -17.76
C ARG A 138 15.34 -4.86 -17.96
N PRO A 139 15.24 -3.58 -18.43
CA PRO A 139 16.30 -2.63 -18.17
C PRO A 139 16.53 -2.65 -16.66
N ALA A 140 17.80 -2.65 -16.23
CA ALA A 140 18.14 -2.53 -14.83
C ALA A 140 17.27 -1.41 -14.24
N VAL A 141 16.26 -1.77 -13.45
CA VAL A 141 15.49 -0.77 -12.71
C VAL A 141 16.48 -0.22 -11.71
N ARG A 142 17.20 0.80 -12.16
CA ARG A 142 17.83 1.75 -11.27
C ARG A 142 16.70 2.13 -10.29
N PRO A 143 16.91 2.01 -8.97
CA PRO A 143 15.96 2.57 -8.02
C PRO A 143 15.68 3.97 -8.56
N PRO A 144 14.42 4.38 -8.70
CA PRO A 144 14.14 5.68 -9.30
C PRO A 144 15.04 6.62 -8.53
N ALA A 145 16.07 7.10 -9.22
CA ALA A 145 16.94 8.15 -8.69
C ALA A 145 15.92 9.20 -8.30
N GLY A 146 15.82 9.44 -6.97
CA GLY A 146 14.77 10.25 -6.45
C GLY A 146 14.63 11.41 -7.40
N ARG A 147 13.49 11.52 -8.06
CA ARG A 147 13.23 12.59 -9.01
C ARG A 147 13.49 13.82 -8.16
N ALA A 148 14.68 14.40 -8.33
CA ALA A 148 15.09 15.55 -7.56
C ALA A 148 13.88 16.46 -7.53
N LEU A 149 13.56 17.03 -6.38
CA LEU A 149 12.52 18.02 -6.24
C LEU A 149 12.80 19.11 -7.30
N VAL A 150 12.38 18.85 -8.54
CA VAL A 150 12.30 19.87 -9.55
C VAL A 150 11.10 20.67 -9.10
N PRO A 151 11.29 21.91 -8.66
CA PRO A 151 10.17 22.81 -8.47
C PRO A 151 9.36 22.75 -9.76
N ALA A 152 8.04 22.58 -9.67
CA ALA A 152 7.17 22.54 -10.82
C ALA A 152 7.55 23.67 -11.78
N PRO A 153 7.85 23.42 -13.08
CA PRO A 153 8.23 24.46 -14.00
C PRO A 153 7.04 25.39 -14.21
N GLY A 154 7.19 26.61 -13.86
CA GLY A 154 6.18 27.64 -13.89
C GLY A 154 5.63 27.89 -12.51
N GLY A 155 6.00 29.01 -11.92
CA GLY A 155 5.49 29.45 -10.65
C GLY A 155 3.97 29.36 -10.65
N THR A 156 3.44 28.35 -9.98
CA THR A 156 2.03 28.28 -9.64
C THR A 156 1.74 29.53 -8.84
N VAL A 157 1.01 30.45 -9.44
CA VAL A 157 0.48 31.61 -8.74
C VAL A 157 -0.26 31.05 -7.55
N TRP A 158 0.35 31.15 -6.39
CA TRP A 158 -0.18 30.67 -5.13
C TRP A 158 -1.49 31.38 -4.90
N ARG A 159 -2.62 30.71 -5.20
CA ARG A 159 -3.94 31.28 -4.94
C ARG A 159 -4.12 31.28 -3.43
N PRO A 160 -4.50 32.42 -2.82
CA PRO A 160 -4.76 32.45 -1.40
C PRO A 160 -5.90 31.47 -1.11
N SER A 161 -5.58 30.37 -0.43
CA SER A 161 -6.55 29.39 0.06
C SER A 161 -6.76 29.60 1.56
N ARG A 162 -7.99 29.48 2.02
CA ARG A 162 -8.34 29.41 3.44
C ARG A 162 -7.62 28.28 4.16
N PHE A 163 -7.24 27.24 3.42
CA PHE A 163 -6.58 26.03 3.94
C PHE A 163 -5.12 25.96 3.50
N TRP A 164 -4.28 25.32 4.31
CA TRP A 164 -2.86 25.12 3.99
C TRP A 164 -2.50 23.68 3.66
N ALA A 165 -3.33 22.69 4.07
CA ALA A 165 -3.14 21.29 3.80
C ALA A 165 -4.48 20.56 3.68
N ALA A 166 -4.47 19.43 2.99
CA ALA A 166 -5.52 18.42 3.03
C ALA A 166 -5.02 17.18 3.78
N ALA A 167 -5.87 16.60 4.64
CA ALA A 167 -5.55 15.43 5.46
C ALA A 167 -6.60 14.34 5.25
N VAL A 168 -6.16 13.12 4.98
CA VAL A 168 -7.04 11.99 4.63
C VAL A 168 -6.84 10.85 5.61
N ALA A 169 -7.93 10.36 6.21
CA ALA A 169 -7.98 9.18 7.06
C ALA A 169 -8.74 8.06 6.34
N VAL A 170 -8.14 6.87 6.25
CA VAL A 170 -8.74 5.74 5.53
C VAL A 170 -8.19 4.40 6.06
N SER A 171 -9.00 3.32 5.99
CA SER A 171 -8.62 2.00 6.50
C SER A 171 -9.13 0.87 5.61
N THR A 172 -10.07 0.05 6.09
CA THR A 172 -10.62 -1.10 5.34
C THR A 172 -11.29 -0.64 4.05
N GLY A 173 -10.90 -1.23 2.90
CA GLY A 173 -11.32 -0.78 1.57
C GLY A 173 -10.53 0.43 1.04
N GLY A 174 -9.60 0.96 1.85
CA GLY A 174 -8.85 2.18 1.57
C GLY A 174 -7.98 2.14 0.32
N PRO A 175 -7.17 1.12 0.06
CA PRO A 175 -6.32 1.08 -1.13
C PRO A 175 -7.09 1.23 -2.45
N GLU A 176 -8.27 0.61 -2.56
CA GLU A 176 -9.14 0.74 -3.72
C GLU A 176 -9.87 2.10 -3.75
N ALA A 177 -10.27 2.61 -2.58
CA ALA A 177 -10.86 3.94 -2.47
C ALA A 177 -9.84 5.03 -2.85
N LEU A 178 -8.62 4.96 -2.37
CA LEU A 178 -7.53 5.87 -2.73
C LEU A 178 -7.18 5.81 -4.22
N ALA A 179 -7.18 4.61 -4.82
CA ALA A 179 -6.94 4.43 -6.26
C ALA A 179 -8.03 5.06 -7.15
N LYS A 180 -9.22 5.32 -6.59
CA LYS A 180 -10.31 6.05 -7.28
C LYS A 180 -10.32 7.53 -6.92
N PHE A 181 -9.86 7.90 -5.74
CA PHE A 181 -9.89 9.27 -5.21
C PHE A 181 -8.68 10.10 -5.64
N ILE A 182 -7.45 9.61 -5.38
CA ILE A 182 -6.21 10.38 -5.63
C ILE A 182 -6.04 10.77 -7.11
N PRO A 183 -6.29 9.89 -8.12
CA PRO A 183 -6.14 10.25 -9.52
C PRO A 183 -7.13 11.31 -10.03
N LYS A 184 -8.23 11.54 -9.30
CA LYS A 184 -9.23 12.55 -9.64
C LYS A 184 -8.93 13.93 -9.02
N ILE A 185 -7.94 14.04 -8.16
CA ILE A 185 -7.47 15.33 -7.66
C ILE A 185 -6.74 16.04 -8.80
N PRO A 186 -7.08 17.28 -9.13
CA PRO A 186 -6.43 18.00 -10.23
C PRO A 186 -4.91 18.15 -10.03
N GLY A 187 -4.15 18.13 -11.13
CA GLY A 187 -2.68 18.25 -11.08
C GLY A 187 -2.16 19.61 -10.59
N ASP A 188 -3.01 20.64 -10.64
CA ASP A 188 -2.78 21.99 -10.10
C ASP A 188 -3.38 22.20 -8.70
N PHE A 189 -3.69 21.12 -7.99
CA PHE A 189 -4.25 21.19 -6.65
C PHE A 189 -3.35 22.01 -5.71
N PRO A 190 -3.86 23.08 -5.07
CA PRO A 190 -3.00 24.06 -4.43
C PRO A 190 -2.49 23.66 -3.04
N LEU A 191 -2.84 22.49 -2.52
CA LEU A 191 -2.50 22.04 -1.18
C LEU A 191 -1.68 20.75 -1.21
N PRO A 192 -0.77 20.56 -0.25
CA PRO A 192 -0.24 19.23 0.03
C PRO A 192 -1.35 18.32 0.57
N VAL A 193 -1.28 17.02 0.25
CA VAL A 193 -2.23 16.02 0.74
C VAL A 193 -1.48 15.02 1.62
N LEU A 194 -1.89 14.88 2.88
CA LEU A 194 -1.29 13.94 3.82
C LEU A 194 -2.30 12.82 4.11
N VAL A 195 -1.91 11.58 3.89
CA VAL A 195 -2.80 10.42 3.95
C VAL A 195 -2.34 9.45 5.02
N VAL A 196 -3.23 9.09 5.92
CA VAL A 196 -3.07 7.92 6.79
C VAL A 196 -3.96 6.81 6.28
N GLN A 197 -3.34 5.75 5.76
CA GLN A 197 -3.94 4.47 5.47
C GLN A 197 -3.45 3.47 6.51
N HIS A 198 -4.35 2.82 7.24
CA HIS A 198 -3.97 1.76 8.16
C HIS A 198 -3.46 0.56 7.38
N MET A 199 -2.14 0.47 7.30
CA MET A 199 -1.42 -0.61 6.61
C MET A 199 -0.13 -0.95 7.35
N PRO A 200 0.30 -2.22 7.33
CA PRO A 200 1.61 -2.61 7.85
C PRO A 200 2.76 -1.96 7.07
N PRO A 201 3.99 -1.93 7.64
CA PRO A 201 5.20 -1.52 6.94
C PRO A 201 5.35 -2.24 5.59
N VAL A 202 6.01 -1.63 4.62
CA VAL A 202 6.25 -2.11 3.24
C VAL A 202 5.06 -1.92 2.29
N PHE A 203 3.82 -2.03 2.76
CA PHE A 203 2.64 -1.84 1.91
C PHE A 203 2.40 -0.38 1.55
N THR A 204 2.75 0.52 2.46
CA THR A 204 2.56 1.96 2.27
C THR A 204 3.46 2.51 1.16
N ALA A 205 4.70 2.03 1.05
CA ALA A 205 5.59 2.36 -0.06
C ALA A 205 5.06 1.84 -1.42
N SER A 206 4.56 0.59 -1.45
CA SER A 206 3.96 0.01 -2.66
C SER A 206 2.66 0.73 -3.07
N LEU A 207 1.84 1.11 -2.08
CA LEU A 207 0.63 1.90 -2.32
C LEU A 207 1.00 3.27 -2.91
N ALA A 208 1.98 3.96 -2.33
CA ALA A 208 2.45 5.24 -2.83
C ALA A 208 2.94 5.13 -4.28
N ALA A 209 3.78 4.15 -4.60
CA ALA A 209 4.28 3.92 -5.96
C ALA A 209 3.15 3.60 -6.97
N ARG A 210 2.15 2.79 -6.56
CA ARG A 210 0.97 2.50 -7.39
C ARG A 210 0.15 3.76 -7.65
N LEU A 211 -0.10 4.56 -6.62
CA LEU A 211 -0.89 5.79 -6.73
C LEU A 211 -0.15 6.86 -7.55
N ASP A 212 1.18 6.95 -7.43
CA ASP A 212 2.02 7.86 -8.22
C ASP A 212 1.88 7.58 -9.73
N GLY A 213 1.85 6.28 -10.11
CA GLY A 213 1.64 5.88 -11.50
C GLY A 213 0.23 6.16 -12.06
N LEU A 214 -0.74 6.44 -11.21
CA LEU A 214 -2.14 6.70 -11.59
C LEU A 214 -2.52 8.19 -11.47
N SER A 215 -1.77 8.96 -10.70
CA SER A 215 -2.13 10.32 -10.29
C SER A 215 -1.42 11.41 -11.12
N PRO A 216 -2.08 12.53 -11.41
CA PRO A 216 -1.41 13.72 -11.92
C PRO A 216 -0.55 14.42 -10.86
N LEU A 217 -0.81 14.18 -9.56
CA LEU A 217 0.02 14.62 -8.45
C LEU A 217 1.15 13.62 -8.20
N ARG A 218 2.26 14.09 -7.67
CA ARG A 218 3.30 13.20 -7.16
C ARG A 218 2.82 12.52 -5.88
N VAL A 219 2.98 11.20 -5.78
CA VAL A 219 2.63 10.43 -4.57
C VAL A 219 3.88 9.76 -4.02
N VAL A 220 4.17 9.97 -2.74
CA VAL A 220 5.34 9.39 -2.07
C VAL A 220 4.95 8.80 -0.71
N GLU A 221 5.69 7.81 -0.24
CA GLU A 221 5.67 7.49 1.18
C GLU A 221 6.45 8.60 1.91
N GLY A 222 5.83 9.23 2.91
CA GLY A 222 6.44 10.34 3.63
C GLY A 222 7.65 9.88 4.45
N ALA A 223 8.74 10.60 4.33
CA ALA A 223 9.98 10.35 5.05
C ALA A 223 10.32 11.49 6.03
N GLU A 224 11.12 11.17 7.03
CA GLU A 224 11.64 12.17 7.99
C GLU A 224 12.35 13.31 7.25
N GLY A 225 11.94 14.52 7.50
CA GLY A 225 12.54 15.71 6.91
C GLY A 225 11.98 16.13 5.55
N ASP A 226 11.01 15.40 4.97
CA ASP A 226 10.37 15.81 3.72
C ASP A 226 9.67 17.16 3.90
N ALA A 227 9.96 18.13 3.02
CA ALA A 227 9.21 19.38 2.99
C ALA A 227 7.78 19.16 2.51
N VAL A 228 6.79 19.58 3.29
CA VAL A 228 5.37 19.47 2.93
C VAL A 228 5.01 20.55 1.93
N THR A 229 4.81 20.18 0.67
CA THR A 229 4.64 21.11 -0.46
C THR A 229 3.38 20.80 -1.28
N PRO A 230 2.71 21.81 -1.85
CA PRO A 230 1.60 21.60 -2.79
C PRO A 230 1.99 20.70 -3.97
N GLY A 231 1.01 19.98 -4.52
CA GLY A 231 1.23 19.06 -5.63
C GLY A 231 1.81 17.70 -5.24
N VAL A 232 1.99 17.45 -3.95
CA VAL A 232 2.50 16.18 -3.41
C VAL A 232 1.50 15.55 -2.45
N VAL A 233 1.32 14.25 -2.59
CA VAL A 233 0.57 13.38 -1.68
C VAL A 233 1.56 12.55 -0.86
N TYR A 234 1.51 12.67 0.46
CA TYR A 234 2.38 11.97 1.40
C TYR A 234 1.58 10.84 2.06
N ILE A 235 1.94 9.61 1.83
CA ILE A 235 1.36 8.44 2.49
C ILE A 235 2.16 8.16 3.77
N ALA A 236 1.50 8.10 4.90
CA ALA A 236 2.15 7.78 6.18
C ALA A 236 2.78 6.37 6.14
N PRO A 237 4.05 6.20 6.56
CA PRO A 237 4.72 4.90 6.55
C PRO A 237 4.08 3.94 7.55
N GLY A 238 3.88 2.70 7.13
CA GLY A 238 3.36 1.65 8.01
C GLY A 238 4.28 1.38 9.19
N GLY A 239 3.69 1.06 10.34
CA GLY A 239 4.43 0.75 11.56
C GLY A 239 5.00 1.96 12.31
N ARG A 240 4.82 3.17 11.81
CA ARG A 240 5.22 4.43 12.42
C ARG A 240 4.11 5.47 12.24
N HIS A 241 4.13 6.54 13.04
CA HIS A 241 3.23 7.67 12.84
C HIS A 241 3.91 8.76 12.00
N MET A 242 3.13 9.38 11.12
CA MET A 242 3.52 10.59 10.41
C MET A 242 2.87 11.79 11.09
N THR A 243 3.67 12.81 11.35
CA THR A 243 3.24 14.10 11.89
C THR A 243 3.83 15.21 11.04
N VAL A 244 3.39 16.45 11.26
CA VAL A 244 3.99 17.64 10.65
C VAL A 244 4.51 18.54 11.75
N ARG A 245 5.75 19.00 11.57
CA ARG A 245 6.40 19.99 12.44
C ARG A 245 6.95 21.15 11.64
N GLU A 246 7.24 22.23 12.31
CA GLU A 246 8.02 23.31 11.69
C GLU A 246 9.51 22.97 11.75
N ALA A 247 10.18 23.07 10.59
CA ALA A 247 11.63 23.03 10.51
C ALA A 247 12.10 24.09 9.51
N GLN A 248 13.01 24.94 9.94
CA GLN A 248 13.55 26.06 9.12
C GLN A 248 12.46 26.98 8.54
N GLY A 249 11.41 27.25 9.33
CA GLY A 249 10.28 28.10 8.91
C GLY A 249 9.32 27.44 7.90
N ARG A 250 9.37 26.12 7.72
CA ARG A 250 8.55 25.38 6.75
C ARG A 250 7.88 24.14 7.37
N PRO A 251 6.69 23.77 6.90
CA PRO A 251 6.07 22.52 7.30
C PRO A 251 6.88 21.34 6.75
N THR A 252 7.22 20.42 7.65
CA THR A 252 8.10 19.30 7.37
C THR A 252 7.53 18.03 7.98
N VAL A 253 7.57 16.93 7.24
CA VAL A 253 7.17 15.61 7.74
C VAL A 253 8.11 15.17 8.85
N ALA A 254 7.54 14.71 9.95
CA ALA A 254 8.27 14.04 11.02
C ALA A 254 7.70 12.63 11.22
N ILE A 255 8.58 11.65 11.32
CA ILE A 255 8.23 10.25 11.54
C ILE A 255 8.51 9.89 12.98
N VAL A 256 7.46 9.57 13.74
CA VAL A 256 7.57 9.31 15.17
C VAL A 256 7.21 7.86 15.50
N ASP A 257 7.93 7.30 16.48
CA ASP A 257 7.79 5.90 16.91
C ASP A 257 7.09 5.83 18.28
N THR A 258 5.95 6.53 18.40
CA THR A 258 5.09 6.44 19.59
C THR A 258 4.23 5.18 19.55
N PRO A 259 3.68 4.72 20.69
CA PRO A 259 2.78 3.56 20.74
C PRO A 259 1.61 3.68 19.75
N PRO A 260 1.04 2.56 19.30
CA PRO A 260 -0.18 2.57 18.49
C PRO A 260 -1.31 3.35 19.17
N GLU A 261 -2.05 4.13 18.39
CA GLU A 261 -3.27 4.80 18.80
C GLU A 261 -4.48 4.20 18.10
N ASN A 262 -5.57 3.97 18.79
CA ASN A 262 -6.73 3.20 18.30
C ASN A 262 -6.33 1.83 17.73
N SER A 263 -5.31 1.19 18.33
CA SER A 263 -4.66 -0.05 17.84
C SER A 263 -4.04 0.07 16.45
N CYS A 264 -3.85 1.27 15.92
CA CYS A 264 -3.31 1.55 14.60
C CYS A 264 -1.97 2.30 14.68
N ARG A 265 -1.06 1.96 13.77
CA ARG A 265 0.19 2.68 13.53
C ARG A 265 0.61 2.48 12.05
N PRO A 266 0.42 3.53 11.20
CA PRO A 266 0.06 4.91 11.52
C PRO A 266 -1.38 5.07 12.01
N ALA A 267 -1.66 6.16 12.76
CA ALA A 267 -3.00 6.56 13.17
C ALA A 267 -3.32 7.97 12.65
N ALA A 268 -4.55 8.16 12.17
CA ALA A 268 -5.01 9.43 11.63
C ALA A 268 -5.14 10.50 12.71
N ASP A 269 -5.57 10.13 13.91
CA ASP A 269 -5.68 11.04 15.04
C ASP A 269 -4.34 11.70 15.38
N VAL A 270 -3.23 10.96 15.27
CA VAL A 270 -1.87 11.49 15.50
C VAL A 270 -1.51 12.55 14.46
N LEU A 271 -1.72 12.26 13.17
CA LEU A 271 -1.47 13.21 12.10
C LEU A 271 -2.35 14.45 12.24
N PHE A 272 -3.65 14.27 12.41
CA PHE A 272 -4.60 15.38 12.43
C PHE A 272 -4.36 16.33 13.61
N ARG A 273 -3.97 15.81 14.78
CA ARG A 273 -3.56 16.65 15.91
C ARG A 273 -2.30 17.45 15.60
N SER A 274 -1.30 16.84 14.98
CA SER A 274 -0.09 17.57 14.59
C SER A 274 -0.37 18.71 13.61
N LEU A 275 -1.33 18.51 12.68
CA LEU A 275 -1.78 19.56 11.77
C LEU A 275 -2.57 20.65 12.49
N ALA A 276 -3.38 20.31 13.51
CA ALA A 276 -4.07 21.27 14.33
C ALA A 276 -3.12 22.12 15.20
N GLU A 277 -2.00 21.55 15.62
CA GLU A 277 -0.96 22.21 16.42
C GLU A 277 0.02 23.03 15.57
N TYR A 278 0.11 22.75 14.28
CA TYR A 278 1.00 23.49 13.38
C TYR A 278 0.64 25.00 13.35
N PRO A 279 1.63 25.91 13.51
CA PRO A 279 1.39 27.34 13.67
C PRO A 279 1.00 28.04 12.36
N SER A 280 -0.02 27.54 11.67
CA SER A 280 -0.61 28.17 10.50
C SER A 280 -1.83 28.99 10.87
N ALA A 281 -1.96 30.19 10.29
CA ALA A 281 -3.19 30.97 10.36
C ALA A 281 -4.33 30.39 9.51
N ARG A 282 -4.03 29.44 8.61
CA ARG A 282 -4.98 28.78 7.71
C ARG A 282 -5.40 27.43 8.25
N GLY A 283 -6.60 27.02 7.92
CA GLY A 283 -7.20 25.78 8.33
C GLY A 283 -6.70 24.54 7.57
N VAL A 284 -7.36 23.41 7.81
CA VAL A 284 -7.08 22.11 7.18
C VAL A 284 -8.37 21.56 6.55
N LEU A 285 -8.28 21.03 5.34
CA LEU A 285 -9.32 20.21 4.74
C LEU A 285 -9.15 18.76 5.22
N ALA A 286 -10.11 18.22 5.96
CA ALA A 286 -10.09 16.84 6.41
C ALA A 286 -11.01 15.98 5.52
N VAL A 287 -10.57 14.79 5.17
CA VAL A 287 -11.38 13.78 4.49
C VAL A 287 -11.32 12.48 5.29
N VAL A 288 -12.48 11.96 5.71
CA VAL A 288 -12.56 10.67 6.41
C VAL A 288 -13.30 9.69 5.52
N MET A 289 -12.59 8.65 5.12
CA MET A 289 -13.05 7.66 4.15
C MET A 289 -13.33 6.31 4.83
N THR A 290 -13.77 5.36 4.03
CA THR A 290 -14.08 3.98 4.44
C THR A 290 -13.05 3.40 5.40
N GLY A 291 -13.52 2.77 6.47
CA GLY A 291 -12.67 2.14 7.48
C GLY A 291 -13.43 1.71 8.72
N MET A 292 -12.85 0.77 9.44
CA MET A 292 -13.39 0.27 10.71
C MET A 292 -12.83 1.10 11.87
N GLY A 293 -13.64 1.28 12.92
CA GLY A 293 -13.24 1.93 14.17
C GLY A 293 -13.52 3.43 14.18
N ALA A 294 -12.78 4.16 15.02
CA ALA A 294 -13.04 5.58 15.31
C ALA A 294 -11.80 6.48 15.10
N ASP A 295 -10.73 5.96 14.51
CA ASP A 295 -9.53 6.75 14.23
C ASP A 295 -9.85 7.89 13.25
N GLY A 296 -9.31 9.05 13.52
CA GLY A 296 -9.64 10.31 12.83
C GLY A 296 -10.69 11.16 13.58
N LEU A 297 -11.52 10.58 14.46
CA LEU A 297 -12.56 11.33 15.19
C LEU A 297 -11.95 12.37 16.14
N ALA A 298 -10.98 11.95 16.98
CA ALA A 298 -10.33 12.86 17.93
C ALA A 298 -9.49 13.91 17.19
N GLY A 299 -8.85 13.50 16.09
CA GLY A 299 -8.10 14.39 15.23
C GLY A 299 -8.97 15.43 14.53
N VAL A 300 -10.11 15.04 13.95
CA VAL A 300 -11.09 16.01 13.37
C VAL A 300 -11.58 16.98 14.44
N ARG A 301 -11.87 16.49 15.66
CA ARG A 301 -12.25 17.38 16.78
C ARG A 301 -11.15 18.40 17.12
N ALA A 302 -9.88 18.00 17.05
CA ALA A 302 -8.77 18.94 17.24
C ALA A 302 -8.67 19.97 16.10
N LEU A 303 -8.81 19.52 14.85
CA LEU A 303 -8.79 20.39 13.67
C LEU A 303 -9.94 21.40 13.70
N LYS A 304 -11.14 21.01 14.16
CA LYS A 304 -12.31 21.92 14.27
C LYS A 304 -12.08 23.11 15.21
N ARG A 305 -11.12 23.04 16.12
CA ARG A 305 -10.74 24.18 16.98
C ARG A 305 -9.93 25.24 16.24
N ARG A 306 -9.49 24.95 15.00
CA ARG A 306 -8.56 25.78 14.20
C ARG A 306 -9.21 26.17 12.90
N ASP A 307 -10.10 26.02 12.35
CA ASP A 307 -10.67 26.19 11.02
C ASP A 307 -10.46 24.93 10.17
N CYS A 308 -11.42 24.06 10.23
CA CYS A 308 -11.42 22.80 9.49
C CYS A 308 -12.75 22.64 8.74
N HIS A 309 -12.65 22.26 7.48
CA HIS A 309 -13.78 21.72 6.75
C HIS A 309 -13.57 20.20 6.58
N CYS A 310 -14.49 19.42 7.14
CA CYS A 310 -14.43 17.96 7.13
C CYS A 310 -15.43 17.37 6.16
N ILE A 311 -14.95 16.58 5.20
CA ILE A 311 -15.76 15.82 4.26
C ILE A 311 -15.69 14.35 4.66
N THR A 312 -16.85 13.68 4.80
CA THR A 312 -16.90 12.24 5.05
C THR A 312 -17.39 11.49 3.82
N GLN A 313 -16.84 10.29 3.59
CA GLN A 313 -17.36 9.39 2.57
C GLN A 313 -18.76 8.91 2.97
N SER A 314 -19.71 8.94 2.03
CA SER A 314 -21.07 8.49 2.26
C SER A 314 -21.16 6.96 2.43
N GLU A 315 -22.14 6.51 3.20
CA GLU A 315 -22.32 5.12 3.61
C GLU A 315 -22.39 4.17 2.41
N GLU A 316 -23.19 4.51 1.41
CA GLU A 316 -23.47 3.66 0.24
C GLU A 316 -22.22 3.34 -0.60
N THR A 317 -21.13 4.12 -0.45
CA THR A 317 -19.88 3.90 -1.18
C THR A 317 -18.75 3.38 -0.30
N CYS A 318 -18.97 3.25 1.02
CA CYS A 318 -18.00 2.67 1.94
C CYS A 318 -18.00 1.14 1.85
N VAL A 319 -16.81 0.55 1.91
CA VAL A 319 -16.67 -0.90 2.18
C VAL A 319 -17.03 -1.19 3.64
N VAL A 320 -16.59 -0.30 4.55
CA VAL A 320 -16.96 -0.32 5.97
C VAL A 320 -17.27 1.11 6.40
N TYR A 321 -18.50 1.36 6.80
CA TYR A 321 -18.96 2.67 7.28
C TYR A 321 -18.76 2.81 8.79
N GLY A 322 -17.51 2.76 9.26
CA GLY A 322 -17.17 2.93 10.67
C GLY A 322 -16.53 4.29 10.94
N MET A 323 -15.35 4.56 10.38
CA MET A 323 -14.65 5.83 10.57
C MET A 323 -15.48 7.06 10.11
N PRO A 324 -16.13 7.08 8.94
CA PRO A 324 -17.02 8.20 8.57
C PRO A 324 -18.21 8.32 9.50
N GLN A 325 -18.85 7.20 9.88
CA GLN A 325 -20.04 7.18 10.73
C GLN A 325 -19.83 7.89 12.06
N VAL A 326 -18.72 7.60 12.76
CA VAL A 326 -18.47 8.21 14.07
C VAL A 326 -18.22 9.71 13.99
N VAL A 327 -17.64 10.20 12.87
CA VAL A 327 -17.43 11.62 12.63
C VAL A 327 -18.77 12.32 12.33
N VAL A 328 -19.63 11.71 11.52
CA VAL A 328 -20.99 12.20 11.23
C VAL A 328 -21.83 12.21 12.50
N ALA A 329 -21.84 11.11 13.25
CA ALA A 329 -22.60 10.99 14.51
C ALA A 329 -22.16 12.01 15.58
N ALA A 330 -20.88 12.40 15.57
CA ALA A 330 -20.35 13.44 16.45
C ALA A 330 -20.66 14.87 15.98
N GLY A 331 -21.36 15.06 14.85
CA GLY A 331 -21.67 16.38 14.27
C GLY A 331 -20.43 17.13 13.76
N LEU A 332 -19.36 16.42 13.41
CA LEU A 332 -18.09 17.01 12.99
C LEU A 332 -17.87 16.99 11.48
N SER A 333 -18.73 16.31 10.74
CA SER A 333 -18.75 16.33 9.26
C SER A 333 -19.50 17.58 8.77
N ASP A 334 -18.87 18.39 7.95
CA ASP A 334 -19.52 19.52 7.30
C ASP A 334 -20.21 19.09 6.00
N GLU A 335 -19.75 17.99 5.42
CA GLU A 335 -20.22 17.50 4.14
C GLU A 335 -20.03 16.00 4.04
N THR A 336 -21.02 15.32 3.48
CA THR A 336 -20.94 13.89 3.13
C THR A 336 -21.02 13.74 1.62
N ALA A 337 -20.13 12.96 1.02
CA ALA A 337 -20.08 12.77 -0.42
C ALA A 337 -19.74 11.33 -0.81
N PRO A 338 -20.31 10.80 -1.91
CA PRO A 338 -19.92 9.50 -2.44
C PRO A 338 -18.48 9.51 -2.95
N LEU A 339 -17.84 8.33 -2.95
CA LEU A 339 -16.41 8.17 -3.27
C LEU A 339 -15.99 8.82 -4.59
N ASP A 340 -16.83 8.72 -5.60
CA ASP A 340 -16.55 9.25 -6.94
C ASP A 340 -16.60 10.79 -7.02
N ARG A 341 -17.20 11.44 -6.02
CA ARG A 341 -17.33 12.90 -5.92
C ARG A 341 -16.38 13.52 -4.88
N LEU A 342 -15.74 12.72 -4.02
CA LEU A 342 -14.88 13.24 -2.94
C LEU A 342 -13.75 14.15 -3.45
N ALA A 343 -13.08 13.77 -4.54
CA ALA A 343 -11.98 14.57 -5.08
C ALA A 343 -12.47 15.92 -5.64
N GLU A 344 -13.62 15.93 -6.31
CA GLU A 344 -14.25 17.15 -6.79
C GLU A 344 -14.64 18.08 -5.64
N ARG A 345 -15.23 17.50 -4.59
CA ARG A 345 -15.63 18.29 -3.41
C ARG A 345 -14.41 18.87 -2.68
N LEU A 346 -13.36 18.05 -2.51
CA LEU A 346 -12.08 18.50 -1.95
C LEU A 346 -11.49 19.66 -2.76
N ALA A 347 -11.42 19.51 -4.08
CA ALA A 347 -10.87 20.53 -4.97
C ALA A 347 -11.70 21.85 -4.94
N ALA A 348 -13.02 21.74 -4.93
CA ALA A 348 -13.90 22.89 -4.83
C ALA A 348 -13.67 23.70 -3.54
N ARG A 349 -13.43 23.01 -2.41
CA ARG A 349 -13.14 23.65 -1.12
C ARG A 349 -11.74 24.27 -1.05
N ALA A 350 -10.77 23.67 -1.74
CA ALA A 350 -9.39 24.18 -1.75
C ALA A 350 -9.26 25.54 -2.45
N VAL A 351 -10.15 25.88 -3.40
CA VAL A 351 -10.12 27.13 -4.17
C VAL A 351 -11.20 28.13 -3.75
N ALA A 352 -12.15 27.73 -2.89
CA ALA A 352 -13.15 28.65 -2.34
C ALA A 352 -12.47 29.60 -1.34
N CYS A 353 -12.48 30.91 -1.67
CA CYS A 353 -12.03 31.98 -0.79
C CYS A 353 -13.07 32.27 0.29
#